data_affbc7203c427b3fe479b8a954f5b3c5
#
_entry.id   affbc7203c427b3fe479b8a954f5b3c5
#
_cell.length_a   1.000
_cell.length_b   1.000
_cell.length_c   1.000
_cell.angle_alpha   90.00
_cell.angle_beta   90.00
_cell.angle_gamma   90.00
#
_symmetry.space_group_name_H-M   'P 1'
#
loop_
_entity.id
_entity.type
_entity.pdbx_description
1 polymer ?
#
loop_
_entity_poly.entity_id
_entity_poly.type
_entity_poly.pdbx_seq_one_letter_code
_entity_poly.pdbx_strand_id
1 'polypeptide(L)'
;AILNELKKTTVKTIGTIDSENFIWPINRKQSLELLHFFVSECLPLFGTFQDAMTPSEWSLYHSRISFSLNTKLISPLEVINLAIAEWKKRPKEIEFNQLEGFVRQIIGWREFMRGIYWNKMPEYATLNYFEHNNKLPDWFWTGKTKMSCLKHSINQSLQYSYAHHIQRLM
;
A
#
# COMPACT_ATOMS: atom_id res chain seq x y z
N ALA A 1 10.60 23.48 -1.93
CA ALA A 1 11.43 23.56 -3.16
C ALA A 1 10.84 22.65 -4.25
N ILE A 2 10.82 21.30 -4.11
CA ILE A 2 10.41 20.34 -5.15
C ILE A 2 8.99 20.59 -5.69
N LEU A 3 8.00 20.87 -4.83
CA LEU A 3 6.64 21.16 -5.28
C LEU A 3 6.54 22.40 -6.18
N ASN A 4 7.37 23.42 -5.92
CA ASN A 4 7.41 24.60 -6.76
C ASN A 4 8.07 24.31 -8.12
N GLU A 5 8.99 23.36 -8.17
CA GLU A 5 9.58 22.89 -9.42
C GLU A 5 8.59 22.05 -10.21
N LEU A 6 7.85 21.13 -9.55
CA LEU A 6 6.79 20.35 -10.18
C LEU A 6 5.71 21.24 -10.80
N LYS A 7 5.29 22.32 -10.12
CA LYS A 7 4.32 23.29 -10.65
C LYS A 7 4.80 24.02 -11.90
N LYS A 8 6.11 24.11 -12.13
CA LYS A 8 6.69 24.71 -13.34
C LYS A 8 6.79 23.72 -14.51
N THR A 9 6.59 22.45 -14.26
CA THR A 9 6.61 21.41 -15.29
C THR A 9 5.25 21.25 -15.95
N THR A 10 5.23 20.66 -17.15
CA THR A 10 3.99 20.32 -17.87
C THR A 10 3.40 18.98 -17.41
N VAL A 11 3.99 18.34 -16.38
CA VAL A 11 3.52 17.05 -15.88
C VAL A 11 2.17 17.19 -15.22
N LYS A 12 1.19 16.46 -15.76
CA LYS A 12 -0.15 16.36 -15.17
C LYS A 12 -0.13 15.36 -14.00
N THR A 13 -0.65 15.78 -12.86
CA THR A 13 -0.80 14.92 -11.67
C THR A 13 -2.26 14.79 -11.30
N ILE A 14 -2.60 13.69 -10.61
CA ILE A 14 -3.92 13.48 -9.99
C ILE A 14 -3.76 13.47 -8.48
N GLY A 15 -4.83 13.79 -7.75
CA GLY A 15 -4.82 13.87 -6.29
C GLY A 15 -4.20 15.17 -5.78
N THR A 16 -3.96 15.20 -4.48
CA THR A 16 -3.43 16.37 -3.77
C THR A 16 -2.16 16.00 -3.01
N ILE A 17 -1.24 16.95 -2.86
CA ILE A 17 -0.04 16.80 -2.03
C ILE A 17 -0.09 17.89 -0.96
N ASP A 18 -0.17 17.48 0.30
CA ASP A 18 0.06 18.35 1.44
C ASP A 18 1.56 18.34 1.76
N SER A 19 2.23 19.47 1.52
CA SER A 19 3.69 19.59 1.74
C SER A 19 4.06 19.76 3.20
N GLU A 20 3.15 20.19 4.05
CA GLU A 20 3.39 20.41 5.48
C GLU A 20 3.19 19.10 6.25
N ASN A 21 2.23 18.29 5.82
CA ASN A 21 1.90 17.00 6.43
C ASN A 21 2.24 15.82 5.52
N PHE A 22 3.40 15.87 4.86
CA PHE A 22 3.81 14.78 3.98
C PHE A 22 4.22 13.55 4.79
N ILE A 23 3.43 12.49 4.70
CA ILE A 23 3.50 11.31 5.56
C ILE A 23 4.39 10.17 5.03
N TRP A 24 4.86 10.26 3.79
CA TRP A 24 5.60 9.19 3.16
C TRP A 24 7.11 9.32 3.37
N PRO A 25 7.82 8.23 3.68
CA PRO A 25 9.27 8.23 3.78
C PRO A 25 9.93 8.65 2.47
N ILE A 26 10.91 9.55 2.54
CA ILE A 26 11.70 10.01 1.39
C ILE A 26 13.14 9.49 1.42
N ASN A 27 13.54 8.80 2.47
CA ASN A 27 14.85 8.21 2.64
C ASN A 27 14.80 6.93 3.48
N ARG A 28 15.92 6.20 3.51
CA ARG A 28 16.03 4.94 4.23
C ARG A 28 15.77 5.08 5.74
N LYS A 29 16.26 6.14 6.37
CA LYS A 29 16.08 6.36 7.81
C LYS A 29 14.59 6.44 8.16
N GLN A 30 13.83 7.26 7.46
CA GLN A 30 12.38 7.38 7.66
C GLN A 30 11.64 6.09 7.33
N SER A 31 12.11 5.33 6.33
CA SER A 31 11.52 4.02 6.00
C SER A 31 11.71 3.01 7.14
N LEU A 32 12.87 3.02 7.79
CA LEU A 32 13.13 2.19 8.97
C LEU A 32 12.33 2.66 10.19
N GLU A 33 12.20 3.96 10.42
CA GLU A 33 11.35 4.51 11.48
C GLU A 33 9.89 4.08 11.31
N LEU A 34 9.35 4.14 10.09
CA LEU A 34 8.00 3.65 9.79
C LEU A 34 7.87 2.13 9.99
N LEU A 35 8.88 1.36 9.60
CA LEU A 35 8.91 -0.08 9.82
C LEU A 35 8.97 -0.43 11.31
N HIS A 36 9.79 0.27 12.08
CA HIS A 36 9.83 0.08 13.54
C HIS A 36 8.50 0.42 14.20
N PHE A 37 7.88 1.53 13.82
CA PHE A 37 6.52 1.87 14.28
C PHE A 37 5.52 0.75 13.96
N PHE A 38 5.55 0.23 12.74
CA PHE A 38 4.64 -0.85 12.36
C PHE A 38 4.82 -2.09 13.23
N VAL A 39 6.05 -2.58 13.42
CA VAL A 39 6.28 -3.82 14.17
C VAL A 39 6.02 -3.66 15.67
N SER A 40 6.19 -2.44 16.22
CA SER A 40 5.90 -2.17 17.64
C SER A 40 4.42 -1.98 17.93
N GLU A 41 3.73 -1.17 17.09
CA GLU A 41 2.38 -0.70 17.40
C GLU A 41 1.28 -1.42 16.60
N CYS A 42 1.55 -1.73 15.34
CA CYS A 42 0.52 -2.23 14.43
C CYS A 42 0.50 -3.75 14.29
N LEU A 43 1.66 -4.40 14.30
CA LEU A 43 1.80 -5.84 14.07
C LEU A 43 0.96 -6.69 15.03
N PRO A 44 0.80 -6.33 16.33
CA PRO A 44 -0.04 -7.10 17.26
C PRO A 44 -1.49 -7.26 16.83
N LEU A 45 -2.01 -6.34 16.04
CA LEU A 45 -3.41 -6.32 15.58
C LEU A 45 -3.54 -6.44 14.06
N PHE A 46 -2.43 -6.56 13.35
CA PHE A 46 -2.40 -6.55 11.88
C PHE A 46 -3.31 -7.62 11.27
N GLY A 47 -3.17 -8.89 11.65
CA GLY A 47 -3.94 -9.98 11.07
C GLY A 47 -5.44 -9.88 11.38
N THR A 48 -5.79 -9.36 12.57
CA THR A 48 -7.20 -9.15 12.96
C THR A 48 -7.88 -8.10 12.10
N PHE A 49 -7.16 -7.03 11.73
CA PHE A 49 -7.73 -5.88 11.03
C PHE A 49 -7.22 -5.69 9.60
N GLN A 50 -6.47 -6.66 9.04
CA GLN A 50 -5.89 -6.53 7.69
C GLN A 50 -6.92 -6.27 6.58
N ASP A 51 -8.15 -6.76 6.74
CA ASP A 51 -9.24 -6.59 5.77
C ASP A 51 -10.28 -5.55 6.22
N ALA A 52 -10.06 -4.90 7.36
CA ALA A 52 -10.97 -3.89 7.87
C ALA A 52 -10.89 -2.58 7.09
N MET A 53 -12.04 -1.92 6.98
CA MET A 53 -12.16 -0.58 6.39
C MET A 53 -13.04 0.29 7.28
N THR A 54 -12.66 1.55 7.44
CA THR A 54 -13.47 2.57 8.11
C THR A 54 -13.27 3.93 7.43
N PRO A 55 -14.30 4.77 7.34
CA PRO A 55 -14.14 6.10 6.77
C PRO A 55 -13.38 7.08 7.68
N SER A 56 -13.26 6.78 8.98
CA SER A 56 -12.59 7.65 9.96
C SER A 56 -11.08 7.46 9.99
N GLU A 57 -10.56 6.27 9.62
CA GLU A 57 -9.14 5.94 9.74
C GLU A 57 -8.61 5.35 8.44
N TRP A 58 -7.75 6.07 7.77
CA TRP A 58 -7.27 5.71 6.44
C TRP A 58 -6.23 4.59 6.41
N SER A 59 -5.46 4.39 7.46
CA SER A 59 -4.36 3.41 7.45
C SER A 59 -4.55 2.22 8.40
N LEU A 60 -5.41 2.35 9.42
CA LEU A 60 -5.59 1.34 10.46
C LEU A 60 -4.23 0.76 10.92
N TYR A 61 -4.11 -0.56 10.94
CA TYR A 61 -2.90 -1.29 11.33
C TYR A 61 -2.01 -1.70 10.15
N HIS A 62 -2.22 -1.11 8.97
CA HIS A 62 -1.41 -1.41 7.80
C HIS A 62 0.01 -0.84 7.90
N SER A 63 0.99 -1.58 7.35
CA SER A 63 2.41 -1.22 7.47
C SER A 63 2.81 0.02 6.68
N ARG A 64 2.12 0.32 5.59
CA ARG A 64 2.41 1.45 4.68
C ARG A 64 3.82 1.47 4.07
N ILE A 65 4.55 0.34 4.12
CA ILE A 65 5.94 0.24 3.65
C ILE A 65 6.07 -0.18 2.18
N SER A 66 4.97 -0.36 1.46
CA SER A 66 5.01 -0.80 0.06
C SER A 66 5.82 0.14 -0.83
N PHE A 67 5.69 1.45 -0.64
CA PHE A 67 6.51 2.44 -1.34
C PHE A 67 8.00 2.22 -1.07
N SER A 68 8.39 2.11 0.18
CA SER A 68 9.78 1.90 0.60
C SER A 68 10.38 0.60 0.05
N LEU A 69 9.57 -0.47 -0.04
CA LEU A 69 9.97 -1.73 -0.65
C LEU A 69 10.12 -1.62 -2.18
N ASN A 70 9.21 -0.91 -2.85
CA ASN A 70 9.22 -0.76 -4.30
C ASN A 70 10.36 0.16 -4.77
N THR A 71 10.69 1.20 -4.00
CA THR A 71 11.82 2.10 -4.27
C THR A 71 13.16 1.56 -3.75
N LYS A 72 13.18 0.36 -3.15
CA LYS A 72 14.40 -0.30 -2.62
C LYS A 72 15.06 0.46 -1.45
N LEU A 73 14.34 1.32 -0.75
CA LEU A 73 14.83 1.96 0.47
C LEU A 73 15.04 0.96 1.60
N ILE A 74 14.20 -0.09 1.65
CA ILE A 74 14.34 -1.27 2.52
C ILE A 74 14.12 -2.54 1.72
N SER A 75 14.70 -3.67 2.17
CA SER A 75 14.53 -4.96 1.51
C SER A 75 13.42 -5.80 2.15
N PRO A 76 12.76 -6.70 1.39
CA PRO A 76 11.77 -7.63 1.96
C PRO A 76 12.33 -8.50 3.09
N LEU A 77 13.58 -8.98 2.95
CA LEU A 77 14.22 -9.81 3.96
C LEU A 77 14.44 -9.04 5.27
N GLU A 78 14.88 -7.79 5.19
CA GLU A 78 15.05 -6.90 6.34
C GLU A 78 13.74 -6.68 7.10
N VAL A 79 12.65 -6.45 6.36
CA VAL A 79 11.30 -6.29 6.93
C VAL A 79 10.85 -7.55 7.65
N ILE A 80 10.99 -8.71 7.01
CA ILE A 80 10.59 -10.00 7.58
C ILE A 80 11.41 -10.33 8.83
N ASN A 81 12.73 -10.14 8.77
CA ASN A 81 13.61 -10.40 9.90
C ASN A 81 13.28 -9.52 11.10
N LEU A 82 12.95 -8.24 10.88
CA LEU A 82 12.55 -7.36 11.97
C LEU A 82 11.21 -7.77 12.59
N ALA A 83 10.23 -8.14 11.77
CA ALA A 83 8.93 -8.63 12.27
C ALA A 83 9.08 -9.92 13.10
N ILE A 84 9.91 -10.88 12.63
CA ILE A 84 10.22 -12.10 13.37
C ILE A 84 10.95 -11.80 14.68
N ALA A 85 11.92 -10.88 14.65
CA ALA A 85 12.66 -10.49 15.83
C ALA A 85 11.74 -9.86 16.90
N GLU A 86 10.81 -9.02 16.47
CA GLU A 86 9.86 -8.39 17.39
C GLU A 86 8.86 -9.40 17.96
N TRP A 87 8.33 -10.29 17.14
CA TRP A 87 7.50 -11.40 17.62
C TRP A 87 8.22 -12.27 18.68
N LYS A 88 9.49 -12.62 18.45
CA LYS A 88 10.29 -13.40 19.42
C LYS A 88 10.48 -12.68 20.74
N LYS A 89 10.51 -11.36 20.76
CA LYS A 89 10.60 -10.56 22.00
C LYS A 89 9.28 -10.52 22.76
N ARG A 90 8.15 -10.48 22.04
CA ARG A 90 6.81 -10.29 22.62
C ARG A 90 5.80 -11.36 22.18
N PRO A 91 6.10 -12.66 22.37
CA PRO A 91 5.25 -13.75 21.84
C PRO A 91 3.88 -13.86 22.52
N LYS A 92 3.68 -13.19 23.66
CA LYS A 92 2.39 -13.11 24.34
C LYS A 92 1.50 -11.96 23.87
N GLU A 93 2.10 -10.96 23.22
CA GLU A 93 1.38 -9.77 22.72
C GLU A 93 1.15 -9.90 21.21
N ILE A 94 2.07 -10.49 20.49
CA ILE A 94 1.99 -10.72 19.06
C ILE A 94 1.72 -12.21 18.85
N GLU A 95 0.49 -12.57 18.53
CA GLU A 95 0.16 -13.94 18.19
C GLU A 95 0.82 -14.35 16.86
N PHE A 96 1.15 -15.64 16.72
CA PHE A 96 1.84 -16.14 15.54
C PHE A 96 1.08 -15.87 14.22
N ASN A 97 -0.25 -15.95 14.25
CA ASN A 97 -1.11 -15.65 13.11
C ASN A 97 -0.98 -14.21 12.60
N GLN A 98 -0.71 -13.23 13.48
CA GLN A 98 -0.48 -11.84 13.11
C GLN A 98 0.83 -11.71 12.30
N LEU A 99 1.90 -12.34 12.78
CA LEU A 99 3.18 -12.42 12.08
C LEU A 99 3.05 -13.18 10.76
N GLU A 100 2.44 -14.36 10.78
CA GLU A 100 2.25 -15.20 9.58
C GLU A 100 1.48 -14.44 8.50
N GLY A 101 0.36 -13.82 8.86
CA GLY A 101 -0.45 -13.02 7.94
C GLY A 101 0.39 -11.93 7.25
N PHE A 102 1.19 -11.20 8.02
CA PHE A 102 2.06 -10.16 7.48
C PHE A 102 3.15 -10.70 6.55
N VAL A 103 3.86 -11.75 6.98
CA VAL A 103 4.94 -12.36 6.19
C VAL A 103 4.41 -12.94 4.89
N ARG A 104 3.24 -13.59 4.92
CA ARG A 104 2.58 -14.12 3.71
C ARG A 104 2.21 -13.04 2.71
N GLN A 105 1.80 -11.85 3.15
CA GLN A 105 1.53 -10.72 2.23
C GLN A 105 2.81 -10.31 1.47
N ILE A 106 3.96 -10.31 2.14
CA ILE A 106 5.23 -9.93 1.50
C ILE A 106 5.72 -11.03 0.54
N ILE A 107 5.81 -12.27 1.01
CA ILE A 107 6.36 -13.38 0.22
C ILE A 107 5.37 -13.80 -0.87
N GLY A 108 4.12 -14.07 -0.50
CA GLY A 108 3.11 -14.63 -1.40
C GLY A 108 2.86 -13.76 -2.62
N TRP A 109 2.62 -12.46 -2.42
CA TRP A 109 2.39 -11.55 -3.54
C TRP A 109 3.61 -11.37 -4.43
N ARG A 110 4.81 -11.30 -3.86
CA ARG A 110 6.04 -11.17 -4.65
C ARG A 110 6.31 -12.39 -5.50
N GLU A 111 6.20 -13.58 -4.95
CA GLU A 111 6.42 -14.83 -5.69
C GLU A 111 5.28 -15.09 -6.68
N PHE A 112 4.03 -14.76 -6.36
CA PHE A 112 2.93 -14.84 -7.30
C PHE A 112 3.16 -13.94 -8.52
N MET A 113 3.46 -12.66 -8.30
CA MET A 113 3.73 -11.71 -9.39
C MET A 113 4.94 -12.14 -10.22
N ARG A 114 5.99 -12.63 -9.56
CA ARG A 114 7.16 -13.17 -10.24
C ARG A 114 6.81 -14.37 -11.11
N GLY A 115 6.04 -15.31 -10.58
CA GLY A 115 5.58 -16.49 -11.30
C GLY A 115 4.74 -16.15 -12.53
N ILE A 116 3.78 -15.24 -12.39
CA ILE A 116 2.96 -14.74 -13.50
C ILE A 116 3.84 -14.05 -14.56
N TYR A 117 4.75 -13.19 -14.13
CA TYR A 117 5.66 -12.48 -15.05
C TYR A 117 6.45 -13.47 -15.92
N TRP A 118 7.16 -14.41 -15.30
CA TRP A 118 8.01 -15.36 -16.04
C TRP A 118 7.22 -16.37 -16.86
N ASN A 119 5.99 -16.70 -16.47
CA ASN A 119 5.18 -17.70 -17.15
C ASN A 119 4.30 -17.11 -18.26
N LYS A 120 3.89 -15.85 -18.17
CA LYS A 120 2.83 -15.28 -19.01
C LYS A 120 3.24 -14.05 -19.81
N MET A 121 4.36 -13.40 -19.49
CA MET A 121 4.81 -12.24 -20.28
C MET A 121 5.56 -12.66 -21.53
N PRO A 122 5.51 -11.88 -22.65
CA PRO A 122 4.85 -10.56 -22.75
C PRO A 122 3.36 -10.62 -23.11
N GLU A 123 2.84 -11.77 -23.53
CA GLU A 123 1.47 -11.90 -24.09
C GLU A 123 0.42 -11.47 -23.06
N TYR A 124 0.65 -11.72 -21.77
CA TYR A 124 -0.28 -11.35 -20.68
C TYR A 124 -0.63 -9.86 -20.65
N ALA A 125 0.30 -8.99 -21.08
CA ALA A 125 0.06 -7.55 -21.07
C ALA A 125 -1.01 -7.09 -22.09
N THR A 126 -1.30 -7.91 -23.09
CA THR A 126 -2.28 -7.62 -24.16
C THR A 126 -3.59 -8.37 -24.02
N LEU A 127 -3.69 -9.27 -23.02
CA LEU A 127 -4.91 -10.05 -22.81
C LEU A 127 -6.05 -9.17 -22.32
N ASN A 128 -7.21 -9.34 -22.94
CA ASN A 128 -8.48 -8.71 -22.57
C ASN A 128 -9.59 -9.76 -22.60
N TYR A 129 -9.59 -10.66 -21.62
CA TYR A 129 -10.48 -11.83 -21.58
C TYR A 129 -11.96 -11.48 -21.67
N PHE A 130 -12.36 -10.36 -21.07
CA PHE A 130 -13.76 -9.90 -21.06
C PHE A 130 -14.08 -8.93 -22.21
N GLU A 131 -13.15 -8.69 -23.11
CA GLU A 131 -13.31 -7.76 -24.26
C GLU A 131 -13.77 -6.35 -23.86
N HIS A 132 -13.31 -5.86 -22.70
CA HIS A 132 -13.63 -4.53 -22.22
C HIS A 132 -13.00 -3.44 -23.07
N ASN A 133 -13.85 -2.67 -23.77
CA ASN A 133 -13.41 -1.60 -24.67
C ASN A 133 -13.94 -0.21 -24.25
N ASN A 134 -14.78 -0.13 -23.22
CA ASN A 134 -15.31 1.12 -22.73
C ASN A 134 -14.26 1.91 -21.95
N LYS A 135 -14.35 3.24 -22.07
CA LYS A 135 -13.52 4.13 -21.23
C LYS A 135 -13.93 4.00 -19.76
N LEU A 136 -12.96 4.12 -18.86
CA LEU A 136 -13.26 4.24 -17.44
C LEU A 136 -14.10 5.51 -17.18
N PRO A 137 -15.15 5.43 -16.36
CA PRO A 137 -15.92 6.61 -15.96
C PRO A 137 -15.06 7.66 -15.25
N ASP A 138 -15.38 8.94 -15.46
CA ASP A 138 -14.60 10.06 -14.90
C ASP A 138 -14.50 10.05 -13.37
N TRP A 139 -15.45 9.42 -12.69
CA TRP A 139 -15.44 9.34 -11.24
C TRP A 139 -14.29 8.49 -10.67
N PHE A 140 -13.67 7.60 -11.45
CA PHE A 140 -12.43 6.93 -11.05
C PHE A 140 -11.28 7.93 -10.81
N TRP A 141 -11.30 9.05 -11.51
CA TRP A 141 -10.26 10.09 -11.41
C TRP A 141 -10.62 11.22 -10.46
N THR A 142 -11.90 11.39 -10.18
CA THR A 142 -12.41 12.56 -9.45
C THR A 142 -13.06 12.22 -8.11
N GLY A 143 -13.40 10.96 -7.85
CA GLY A 143 -14.19 10.54 -6.69
C GLY A 143 -15.63 11.03 -6.67
N LYS A 144 -16.12 11.67 -7.76
CA LYS A 144 -17.47 12.25 -7.85
C LYS A 144 -18.51 11.19 -8.21
N THR A 145 -18.87 10.35 -7.26
CA THR A 145 -19.88 9.30 -7.41
C THR A 145 -20.85 9.28 -6.25
N LYS A 146 -22.08 8.76 -6.48
CA LYS A 146 -23.07 8.53 -5.43
C LYS A 146 -22.85 7.20 -4.69
N MET A 147 -22.01 6.31 -5.22
CA MET A 147 -21.64 5.05 -4.57
C MET A 147 -20.69 5.34 -3.41
N SER A 148 -21.18 5.25 -2.18
CA SER A 148 -20.47 5.70 -0.97
C SER A 148 -19.12 4.99 -0.78
N CYS A 149 -19.07 3.67 -0.91
CA CYS A 149 -17.82 2.89 -0.75
C CYS A 149 -16.76 3.30 -1.77
N LEU A 150 -17.12 3.41 -3.07
CA LEU A 150 -16.22 3.85 -4.12
C LEU A 150 -15.74 5.28 -3.91
N LYS A 151 -16.65 6.18 -3.52
CA LYS A 151 -16.32 7.57 -3.21
C LYS A 151 -15.26 7.66 -2.11
N HIS A 152 -15.44 6.93 -1.00
CA HIS A 152 -14.48 6.94 0.12
C HIS A 152 -13.14 6.34 -0.30
N SER A 153 -13.12 5.21 -1.00
CA SER A 153 -11.89 4.56 -1.44
C SER A 153 -11.08 5.41 -2.42
N ILE A 154 -11.75 6.02 -3.40
CA ILE A 154 -11.08 6.87 -4.39
C ILE A 154 -10.57 8.16 -3.74
N ASN A 155 -11.40 8.84 -2.93
CA ASN A 155 -10.98 10.07 -2.27
C ASN A 155 -9.80 9.84 -1.32
N GLN A 156 -9.76 8.72 -0.60
CA GLN A 156 -8.61 8.35 0.22
C GLN A 156 -7.34 8.19 -0.64
N SER A 157 -7.46 7.52 -1.78
CA SER A 157 -6.33 7.36 -2.72
C SER A 157 -5.83 8.71 -3.26
N LEU A 158 -6.75 9.62 -3.60
CA LEU A 158 -6.42 10.96 -4.10
C LEU A 158 -5.76 11.84 -3.03
N GLN A 159 -6.16 11.67 -1.76
CA GLN A 159 -5.67 12.48 -0.64
C GLN A 159 -4.35 11.96 -0.08
N TYR A 160 -4.22 10.64 0.11
CA TYR A 160 -3.08 10.04 0.81
C TYR A 160 -2.13 9.28 -0.12
N SER A 161 -2.45 9.15 -1.41
CA SER A 161 -1.74 8.27 -2.35
C SER A 161 -1.67 6.82 -1.85
N TYR A 162 -2.72 6.37 -1.15
CA TYR A 162 -2.79 5.07 -0.51
C TYR A 162 -4.16 4.43 -0.67
N ALA A 163 -4.15 3.17 -1.07
CA ALA A 163 -5.29 2.28 -1.00
C ALA A 163 -4.80 0.89 -0.58
N HIS A 164 -5.38 0.31 0.46
CA HIS A 164 -5.08 -1.07 0.81
C HIS A 164 -5.78 -2.05 -0.14
N HIS A 165 -5.44 -3.35 -0.03
CA HIS A 165 -5.86 -4.35 -1.03
C HIS A 165 -7.38 -4.45 -1.21
N ILE A 166 -8.18 -4.34 -0.16
CA ILE A 166 -9.65 -4.36 -0.27
C ILE A 166 -10.18 -3.15 -1.04
N GLN A 167 -9.67 -1.96 -0.77
CA GLN A 167 -10.08 -0.75 -1.51
C GLN A 167 -9.76 -0.82 -3.01
N ARG A 168 -8.73 -1.60 -3.39
CA ARG A 168 -8.37 -1.80 -4.81
C ARG A 168 -9.23 -2.83 -5.51
N LEU A 169 -9.99 -3.64 -4.77
CA LEU A 169 -10.93 -4.60 -5.33
C LEU A 169 -12.32 -3.98 -5.62
N MET A 170 -12.58 -2.78 -5.11
CA MET A 170 -13.80 -2.03 -5.39
C MET A 170 -13.69 -1.29 -6.73
#